data_74ac327c06dc70a7a9464794d175fb20
#
_entry.id   74ac327c06dc70a7a9464794d175fb20
#
_cell.length_a   1.000
_cell.length_b   1.000
_cell.length_c   1.000
_cell.angle_alpha   90.00
_cell.angle_beta   90.00
_cell.angle_gamma   90.00
#
_symmetry.space_group_name_H-M   'P 1'
#
loop_
_entity.id
_entity.type
_entity.pdbx_description
1 polymer ?
#
loop_
_entity_poly.entity_id
_entity_poly.type
_entity_poly.pdbx_seq_one_letter_code
_entity_poly.pdbx_strand_id
1 'polypeptide(L)'
;MNFNIFFLFKKITYKLKKKTNFNLYWKNINKNLLPKKLVYLTDLFLKSDSYNYVSNFWHFLNIKNFDQLINYNLIDTENIYSKKIDNQSIRSYASTIALNYFTFLDTNENLIKNTYEKVNETIIDYKVNLFKKHKNLNCDQSYKYNTLLILLYENLKKLDEIKLLGLLNDKTFCGYTDPFIDINGIKITHDKINSLFEWHFIKKIPISFNIKGNIILELGAGSGRVAETILTFNKNLKYVICDIPLALWISYCRLKEAFPEKKIKLCCDTNSKNEIEKAINENDILFIFPHQINLFKEKIFDIFLAIDCLHEMDKETINKYMELAEKYSKYIYFTVREKSKVPFSPIKNELSISENNFFIKNSWKIEFKSKSIFPSDFYSICYKI
;
A
#
# COMPACT_ATOMS: atom_id res chain seq x y z
N MET A 1 -14.83 -19.00 -20.35
CA MET A 1 -15.89 -18.57 -19.41
C MET A 1 -15.48 -17.18 -18.90
N ASN A 2 -15.90 -16.15 -19.64
CA ASN A 2 -15.60 -14.75 -19.31
C ASN A 2 -16.46 -14.35 -18.10
N PHE A 3 -15.95 -14.52 -16.91
CA PHE A 3 -16.54 -13.91 -15.73
C PHE A 3 -16.29 -12.41 -15.79
N ASN A 4 -17.32 -11.72 -16.23
CA ASN A 4 -17.35 -10.29 -16.41
C ASN A 4 -17.35 -9.64 -15.00
N ILE A 5 -16.17 -9.50 -14.40
CA ILE A 5 -15.93 -8.83 -13.09
C ILE A 5 -16.63 -7.46 -13.10
N PHE A 6 -16.71 -6.83 -14.27
CA PHE A 6 -17.45 -5.58 -14.48
C PHE A 6 -18.97 -5.72 -14.22
N PHE A 7 -19.55 -6.89 -14.51
CA PHE A 7 -20.97 -7.14 -14.24
C PHE A 7 -21.24 -7.40 -12.75
N LEU A 8 -20.29 -8.05 -12.08
CA LEU A 8 -20.35 -8.25 -10.63
C LEU A 8 -20.24 -6.89 -9.91
N PHE A 9 -19.33 -6.00 -10.36
CA PHE A 9 -19.22 -4.64 -9.85
C PHE A 9 -20.50 -3.82 -10.07
N LYS A 10 -21.14 -3.90 -11.24
CA LYS A 10 -22.42 -3.19 -11.51
C LYS A 10 -23.58 -3.67 -10.62
N LYS A 11 -23.71 -4.97 -10.36
CA LYS A 11 -24.72 -5.52 -9.43
C LYS A 11 -24.44 -5.14 -7.98
N ILE A 12 -23.19 -5.09 -7.61
CA ILE A 12 -22.73 -4.65 -6.29
C ILE A 12 -23.03 -3.16 -6.10
N THR A 13 -22.74 -2.30 -7.08
CA THR A 13 -23.00 -0.85 -7.01
C THR A 13 -24.48 -0.49 -6.81
N TYR A 14 -25.40 -1.24 -7.41
CA TYR A 14 -26.84 -0.97 -7.24
C TYR A 14 -27.38 -1.35 -5.85
N LYS A 15 -26.86 -2.43 -5.26
CA LYS A 15 -27.15 -2.81 -3.85
C LYS A 15 -26.44 -1.90 -2.82
N LEU A 16 -25.34 -1.26 -3.21
CA LEU A 16 -24.49 -0.45 -2.32
C LEU A 16 -25.02 0.96 -2.06
N LYS A 17 -25.81 1.55 -2.94
CA LYS A 17 -26.44 2.87 -2.71
C LYS A 17 -27.28 2.95 -1.41
N LYS A 18 -27.67 1.80 -0.84
CA LYS A 18 -28.40 1.71 0.43
C LYS A 18 -27.55 1.33 1.65
N LYS A 19 -26.26 0.93 1.48
CA LYS A 19 -25.45 0.34 2.58
C LYS A 19 -24.08 0.96 2.84
N THR A 20 -23.73 2.07 2.23
CA THR A 20 -22.36 2.63 2.29
C THR A 20 -22.13 3.67 3.39
N ASN A 21 -22.89 3.62 4.46
CA ASN A 21 -22.58 4.48 5.60
C ASN A 21 -21.72 3.69 6.60
N PHE A 22 -20.39 3.84 6.50
CA PHE A 22 -19.45 3.18 7.40
C PHE A 22 -19.77 3.52 8.88
N ASN A 23 -20.24 4.73 9.16
CA ASN A 23 -20.65 5.17 10.49
C ASN A 23 -21.85 4.32 11.02
N LEU A 24 -22.84 4.10 10.16
CA LEU A 24 -23.99 3.25 10.51
C LEU A 24 -23.57 1.78 10.69
N TYR A 25 -22.70 1.28 9.82
CA TYR A 25 -22.11 -0.05 9.95
C TYR A 25 -21.38 -0.19 11.31
N TRP A 26 -20.50 0.77 11.64
CA TRP A 26 -19.70 0.74 12.86
C TRP A 26 -20.54 0.77 14.15
N LYS A 27 -21.70 1.43 14.12
CA LYS A 27 -22.64 1.45 15.26
C LYS A 27 -23.27 0.09 15.52
N ASN A 28 -23.41 -0.75 14.50
CA ASN A 28 -24.18 -1.99 14.55
C ASN A 28 -23.31 -3.27 14.65
N ILE A 29 -22.00 -3.17 14.51
CA ILE A 29 -21.12 -4.34 14.61
C ILE A 29 -20.83 -4.73 16.06
N ASN A 30 -20.50 -6.01 16.26
CA ASN A 30 -20.03 -6.49 17.55
C ASN A 30 -18.55 -6.15 17.76
N LYS A 31 -18.28 -5.01 18.38
CA LYS A 31 -16.93 -4.49 18.63
C LYS A 31 -16.08 -5.37 19.56
N ASN A 32 -16.71 -6.24 20.37
CA ASN A 32 -16.00 -7.18 21.24
C ASN A 32 -15.20 -8.24 20.44
N LEU A 33 -15.51 -8.40 19.16
CA LEU A 33 -14.81 -9.28 18.24
C LEU A 33 -13.61 -8.61 17.54
N LEU A 34 -13.25 -7.41 17.95
CA LEU A 34 -12.14 -6.64 17.37
C LEU A 34 -11.08 -6.29 18.41
N PRO A 35 -9.81 -6.10 18.00
CA PRO A 35 -8.77 -5.60 18.89
C PRO A 35 -9.19 -4.24 19.51
N LYS A 36 -9.10 -4.12 20.85
CA LYS A 36 -9.52 -2.90 21.57
C LYS A 36 -8.89 -1.62 21.01
N LYS A 37 -7.61 -1.68 20.64
CA LYS A 37 -6.89 -0.54 20.07
C LYS A 37 -7.44 -0.15 18.69
N LEU A 38 -7.82 -1.13 17.86
CA LEU A 38 -8.46 -0.86 16.56
C LEU A 38 -9.85 -0.23 16.74
N VAL A 39 -10.62 -0.70 17.73
CA VAL A 39 -11.92 -0.09 18.09
C VAL A 39 -11.71 1.35 18.49
N TYR A 40 -10.76 1.63 19.38
CA TYR A 40 -10.42 2.99 19.82
C TYR A 40 -10.03 3.90 18.64
N LEU A 41 -9.13 3.45 17.77
CA LEU A 41 -8.72 4.20 16.58
C LEU A 41 -9.91 4.51 15.65
N THR A 42 -10.81 3.53 15.46
CA THR A 42 -11.96 3.72 14.58
C THR A 42 -12.97 4.69 15.19
N ASP A 43 -13.20 4.63 16.49
CA ASP A 43 -14.07 5.59 17.20
C ASP A 43 -13.51 7.04 17.15
N LEU A 44 -12.20 7.21 17.26
CA LEU A 44 -11.53 8.51 17.08
C LEU A 44 -11.68 9.02 15.66
N PHE A 45 -11.41 8.18 14.68
CA PHE A 45 -11.51 8.53 13.26
C PHE A 45 -12.90 9.01 12.87
N LEU A 46 -13.95 8.33 13.31
CA LEU A 46 -15.34 8.68 13.01
C LEU A 46 -15.80 9.99 13.67
N LYS A 47 -15.12 10.43 14.74
CA LYS A 47 -15.36 11.71 15.42
C LYS A 47 -14.52 12.84 14.87
N SER A 48 -13.52 12.54 14.04
CA SER A 48 -12.57 13.51 13.50
C SER A 48 -12.95 13.97 12.10
N ASP A 49 -12.38 15.07 11.65
CA ASP A 49 -12.53 15.58 10.28
C ASP A 49 -11.94 14.63 9.23
N SER A 50 -11.11 13.68 9.64
CA SER A 50 -10.49 12.69 8.74
C SER A 50 -11.48 11.86 7.95
N TYR A 51 -12.69 11.66 8.49
CA TYR A 51 -13.74 10.96 7.77
C TYR A 51 -14.03 11.58 6.40
N ASN A 52 -13.90 12.91 6.28
CA ASN A 52 -14.14 13.66 5.05
C ASN A 52 -12.96 13.66 4.07
N TYR A 53 -11.82 13.06 4.44
CA TYR A 53 -10.63 12.88 3.58
C TYR A 53 -10.59 11.51 2.91
N VAL A 54 -11.59 10.67 3.12
CA VAL A 54 -11.62 9.29 2.65
C VAL A 54 -12.65 9.12 1.54
N SER A 55 -12.24 8.49 0.44
CA SER A 55 -13.15 8.20 -0.66
C SER A 55 -14.24 7.19 -0.28
N ASN A 56 -15.39 7.26 -0.95
CA ASN A 56 -16.48 6.30 -0.77
C ASN A 56 -16.05 4.85 -1.05
N PHE A 57 -15.08 4.65 -1.92
CA PHE A 57 -14.48 3.34 -2.20
C PHE A 57 -13.83 2.74 -0.94
N TRP A 58 -13.03 3.54 -0.22
CA TRP A 58 -12.36 3.08 0.98
C TRP A 58 -13.31 2.92 2.16
N HIS A 59 -14.36 3.73 2.26
CA HIS A 59 -15.44 3.48 3.23
C HIS A 59 -16.10 2.11 3.00
N PHE A 60 -16.33 1.75 1.75
CA PHE A 60 -16.88 0.44 1.39
C PHE A 60 -15.91 -0.71 1.67
N LEU A 61 -14.64 -0.56 1.30
CA LEU A 61 -13.60 -1.58 1.58
C LEU A 61 -13.42 -1.78 3.09
N ASN A 62 -13.47 -0.71 3.88
CA ASN A 62 -13.42 -0.82 5.34
C ASN A 62 -14.52 -1.72 5.87
N ILE A 63 -15.78 -1.55 5.43
CA ILE A 63 -16.88 -2.43 5.86
C ILE A 63 -16.53 -3.89 5.60
N LYS A 64 -16.09 -4.21 4.38
CA LYS A 64 -15.72 -5.59 4.02
C LYS A 64 -14.57 -6.13 4.86
N ASN A 65 -13.56 -5.31 5.09
CA ASN A 65 -12.37 -5.71 5.81
C ASN A 65 -12.65 -5.93 7.30
N PHE A 66 -13.53 -5.11 7.91
CA PHE A 66 -13.99 -5.33 9.28
C PHE A 66 -14.87 -6.58 9.40
N ASP A 67 -15.77 -6.85 8.44
CA ASP A 67 -16.54 -8.10 8.40
C ASP A 67 -15.63 -9.33 8.39
N GLN A 68 -14.52 -9.26 7.68
CA GLN A 68 -13.55 -10.35 7.65
C GLN A 68 -12.83 -10.52 8.98
N LEU A 69 -12.37 -9.44 9.62
CA LEU A 69 -11.75 -9.51 10.94
C LEU A 69 -12.69 -10.15 11.97
N ILE A 70 -13.97 -9.78 11.94
CA ILE A 70 -14.99 -10.32 12.84
C ILE A 70 -15.22 -11.81 12.58
N ASN A 71 -15.38 -12.21 11.33
CA ASN A 71 -15.65 -13.60 10.94
C ASN A 71 -14.48 -14.54 11.30
N TYR A 72 -13.26 -14.02 11.41
CA TYR A 72 -12.07 -14.82 11.80
C TYR A 72 -11.71 -14.74 13.26
N ASN A 73 -12.54 -14.06 14.09
CA ASN A 73 -12.35 -13.94 15.55
C ASN A 73 -10.92 -13.53 15.96
N LEU A 74 -10.43 -12.43 15.38
CA LEU A 74 -9.06 -11.94 15.56
C LEU A 74 -8.92 -11.04 16.81
N ILE A 75 -9.55 -11.41 17.91
CA ILE A 75 -9.64 -10.61 19.16
C ILE A 75 -8.26 -10.35 19.78
N ASP A 76 -7.32 -11.26 19.63
CA ASP A 76 -6.04 -11.30 20.38
C ASP A 76 -4.83 -10.88 19.54
N THR A 77 -4.94 -9.82 18.78
CA THR A 77 -3.96 -9.60 17.74
C THR A 77 -3.14 -8.33 17.87
N GLU A 78 -2.41 -8.16 18.95
CA GLU A 78 -1.11 -7.49 18.85
C GLU A 78 -0.14 -8.30 17.96
N ASN A 79 -0.44 -9.55 17.69
CA ASN A 79 0.32 -10.51 16.90
C ASN A 79 -0.42 -10.97 15.62
N ILE A 80 -1.10 -10.08 14.91
CA ILE A 80 -1.73 -10.37 13.60
C ILE A 80 -0.71 -11.02 12.64
N TYR A 81 0.56 -10.63 12.74
CA TYR A 81 1.65 -11.16 11.90
C TYR A 81 2.13 -12.56 12.31
N SER A 82 1.98 -12.94 13.56
CA SER A 82 2.40 -14.27 14.06
C SER A 82 1.32 -15.33 13.96
N LYS A 83 0.04 -14.96 13.87
CA LYS A 83 -1.07 -15.91 13.74
C LYS A 83 -1.29 -16.33 12.31
N LYS A 84 -1.40 -17.62 12.07
CA LYS A 84 -1.80 -18.22 10.78
C LYS A 84 -3.25 -17.89 10.46
N ILE A 85 -3.51 -16.79 9.78
CA ILE A 85 -4.83 -16.44 9.26
C ILE A 85 -4.93 -16.96 7.85
N ASP A 86 -5.78 -17.97 7.65
CA ASP A 86 -5.94 -18.66 6.36
C ASP A 86 -6.68 -17.84 5.30
N ASN A 87 -6.82 -16.52 5.48
CA ASN A 87 -7.72 -15.73 4.69
C ASN A 87 -7.07 -14.81 3.66
N GLN A 88 -7.52 -15.00 2.40
CA GLN A 88 -7.10 -14.22 1.23
C GLN A 88 -7.41 -12.74 1.30
N SER A 89 -8.42 -12.31 2.04
CA SER A 89 -8.95 -10.96 1.92
C SER A 89 -8.34 -9.95 2.89
N ILE A 90 -7.85 -10.39 4.04
CA ILE A 90 -6.96 -9.56 4.87
C ILE A 90 -5.58 -9.46 4.20
N ARG A 91 -5.17 -10.50 3.48
CA ARG A 91 -4.06 -10.44 2.52
C ARG A 91 -4.31 -9.43 1.39
N SER A 92 -5.54 -9.00 1.14
CA SER A 92 -5.84 -8.14 0.00
C SER A 92 -5.28 -6.74 0.12
N TYR A 93 -4.92 -6.25 1.29
CA TYR A 93 -4.05 -5.09 1.36
C TYR A 93 -2.68 -5.34 0.71
N ALA A 94 -2.25 -6.60 0.64
CA ALA A 94 -1.00 -6.98 0.01
C ALA A 94 -1.18 -7.77 -1.30
N SER A 95 -2.28 -8.46 -1.52
CA SER A 95 -2.44 -9.46 -2.59
C SER A 95 -3.62 -9.24 -3.54
N THR A 96 -4.46 -8.24 -3.34
CA THR A 96 -5.51 -7.86 -4.33
C THR A 96 -4.88 -7.57 -5.68
N ILE A 97 -3.69 -7.05 -5.65
CA ILE A 97 -2.85 -6.81 -6.79
C ILE A 97 -2.54 -8.12 -7.53
N ALA A 98 -2.11 -9.18 -6.83
CA ALA A 98 -1.76 -10.44 -7.48
C ALA A 98 -2.94 -11.06 -8.26
N LEU A 99 -4.17 -11.01 -7.73
CA LEU A 99 -5.36 -11.51 -8.46
C LEU A 99 -5.68 -10.68 -9.71
N ASN A 100 -5.46 -9.38 -9.68
CA ASN A 100 -5.62 -8.53 -10.86
C ASN A 100 -4.57 -8.82 -11.92
N TYR A 101 -3.38 -9.28 -11.54
CA TYR A 101 -2.31 -9.63 -12.47
C TYR A 101 -2.54 -10.95 -13.21
N PHE A 102 -3.28 -11.89 -12.63
CA PHE A 102 -3.68 -13.08 -13.38
C PHE A 102 -4.52 -12.69 -14.60
N THR A 103 -5.41 -11.70 -14.45
CA THR A 103 -6.18 -11.15 -15.58
C THR A 103 -5.27 -10.46 -16.60
N PHE A 104 -4.22 -9.78 -16.15
CA PHE A 104 -3.26 -9.11 -17.01
C PHE A 104 -2.39 -10.10 -17.81
N LEU A 105 -1.93 -11.17 -17.18
CA LEU A 105 -1.18 -12.25 -17.87
C LEU A 105 -2.06 -12.97 -18.91
N ASP A 106 -3.35 -13.17 -18.61
CA ASP A 106 -4.30 -13.79 -19.56
C ASP A 106 -4.60 -12.91 -20.78
N THR A 107 -4.42 -11.58 -20.67
CA THR A 107 -4.76 -10.62 -21.73
C THR A 107 -3.56 -10.19 -22.59
N ASN A 108 -2.34 -10.56 -22.23
CA ASN A 108 -1.12 -10.06 -22.90
C ASN A 108 -0.21 -11.19 -23.40
N GLU A 109 -0.64 -11.84 -24.52
CA GLU A 109 0.08 -12.97 -25.13
C GLU A 109 1.54 -12.65 -25.49
N ASN A 110 1.83 -11.42 -25.93
CA ASN A 110 3.20 -11.01 -26.28
C ASN A 110 4.12 -10.90 -25.06
N LEU A 111 3.60 -10.45 -23.91
CA LEU A 111 4.36 -10.41 -22.67
C LEU A 111 4.69 -11.82 -22.19
N ILE A 112 3.73 -12.73 -22.29
CA ILE A 112 3.91 -14.15 -21.92
C ILE A 112 4.97 -14.80 -22.83
N LYS A 113 4.89 -14.60 -24.13
CA LYS A 113 5.82 -15.19 -25.11
C LYS A 113 7.25 -14.70 -24.91
N ASN A 114 7.45 -13.39 -24.77
CA ASN A 114 8.78 -12.79 -24.53
C ASN A 114 9.35 -13.13 -23.14
N THR A 115 8.49 -13.57 -22.23
CA THR A 115 8.86 -13.92 -20.85
C THR A 115 9.25 -15.40 -20.75
N TYR A 116 8.72 -16.24 -21.64
CA TYR A 116 8.86 -17.69 -21.56
C TYR A 116 10.32 -18.16 -21.61
N GLU A 117 11.14 -17.59 -22.47
CA GLU A 117 12.57 -17.90 -22.57
C GLU A 117 13.29 -17.58 -21.27
N LYS A 118 13.08 -16.38 -20.72
CA LYS A 118 13.69 -15.95 -19.45
C LYS A 118 13.22 -16.76 -18.25
N VAL A 119 11.94 -17.13 -18.23
CA VAL A 119 11.39 -18.01 -17.20
C VAL A 119 12.06 -19.37 -17.24
N ASN A 120 12.28 -19.95 -18.45
CA ASN A 120 12.97 -21.22 -18.61
C ASN A 120 14.42 -21.18 -18.15
N GLU A 121 15.18 -20.14 -18.49
CA GLU A 121 16.54 -19.93 -17.99
C GLU A 121 16.58 -19.88 -16.46
N THR A 122 15.72 -19.07 -15.84
CA THR A 122 15.66 -18.95 -14.38
C THR A 122 15.26 -20.24 -13.68
N ILE A 123 14.37 -21.05 -14.29
CA ILE A 123 14.00 -22.37 -13.77
C ILE A 123 15.20 -23.30 -13.74
N ILE A 124 15.98 -23.35 -14.84
CA ILE A 124 17.15 -24.19 -14.96
C ILE A 124 18.24 -23.75 -14.00
N ASP A 125 18.56 -22.47 -14.00
CA ASP A 125 19.67 -21.90 -13.22
C ASP A 125 19.42 -21.99 -11.71
N TYR A 126 18.19 -21.75 -11.27
CA TYR A 126 17.86 -21.66 -9.84
C TYR A 126 16.98 -22.80 -9.33
N LYS A 127 16.71 -23.82 -10.14
CA LYS A 127 15.89 -24.99 -9.78
C LYS A 127 14.51 -24.66 -9.22
N VAL A 128 13.87 -23.64 -9.80
CA VAL A 128 12.55 -23.17 -9.34
C VAL A 128 11.47 -24.16 -9.80
N ASN A 129 10.60 -24.57 -8.88
CA ASN A 129 9.44 -25.39 -9.20
C ASN A 129 8.22 -24.54 -9.53
N LEU A 130 7.96 -24.30 -10.82
CA LEU A 130 6.78 -23.57 -11.29
C LEU A 130 5.45 -24.23 -10.94
N PHE A 131 5.42 -25.53 -10.78
CA PHE A 131 4.22 -26.28 -10.45
C PHE A 131 3.97 -26.37 -8.93
N LYS A 132 4.80 -25.73 -8.12
CA LYS A 132 4.57 -25.65 -6.68
C LYS A 132 3.19 -25.04 -6.43
N LYS A 133 2.29 -25.82 -5.84
CA LYS A 133 0.95 -25.37 -5.47
C LYS A 133 1.00 -24.56 -4.19
N HIS A 134 0.33 -23.41 -4.17
CA HIS A 134 0.15 -22.58 -2.99
C HIS A 134 -1.19 -22.86 -2.31
N LYS A 135 -1.23 -22.70 -0.99
CA LYS A 135 -2.37 -23.13 -0.14
C LYS A 135 -3.73 -22.61 -0.59
N ASN A 136 -3.79 -21.35 -1.05
CA ASN A 136 -5.04 -20.67 -1.38
C ASN A 136 -5.21 -20.42 -2.89
N LEU A 137 -4.42 -21.06 -3.73
CA LEU A 137 -4.48 -20.95 -5.18
C LEU A 137 -4.73 -22.32 -5.77
N ASN A 138 -5.51 -22.41 -6.86
CA ASN A 138 -5.58 -23.64 -7.65
C ASN A 138 -4.26 -23.84 -8.43
N CYS A 139 -4.13 -24.97 -9.14
CA CYS A 139 -2.88 -25.30 -9.85
C CYS A 139 -2.54 -24.28 -10.93
N ASP A 140 -3.52 -23.85 -11.73
CA ASP A 140 -3.35 -22.85 -12.79
C ASP A 140 -2.97 -21.49 -12.21
N GLN A 141 -3.64 -21.02 -11.17
CA GLN A 141 -3.30 -19.79 -10.48
C GLN A 141 -1.91 -19.84 -9.85
N SER A 142 -1.52 -20.97 -9.27
CA SER A 142 -0.19 -21.15 -8.69
C SER A 142 0.89 -21.08 -9.77
N TYR A 143 0.69 -21.75 -10.90
CA TYR A 143 1.61 -21.71 -12.04
C TYR A 143 1.79 -20.28 -12.57
N LYS A 144 0.70 -19.58 -12.85
CA LYS A 144 0.70 -18.19 -13.32
C LYS A 144 1.40 -17.26 -12.33
N TYR A 145 1.12 -17.44 -11.04
CA TYR A 145 1.75 -16.63 -9.98
C TYR A 145 3.27 -16.89 -9.90
N ASN A 146 3.70 -18.13 -9.93
CA ASN A 146 5.11 -18.50 -9.92
C ASN A 146 5.84 -17.93 -11.15
N THR A 147 5.23 -18.03 -12.33
CA THR A 147 5.75 -17.44 -13.57
C THR A 147 5.88 -15.93 -13.45
N LEU A 148 4.88 -15.25 -12.88
CA LEU A 148 4.93 -13.82 -12.61
C LEU A 148 6.09 -13.46 -11.69
N LEU A 149 6.28 -14.19 -10.58
CA LEU A 149 7.37 -13.89 -9.65
C LEU A 149 8.75 -14.03 -10.31
N ILE A 150 8.94 -15.00 -11.20
CA ILE A 150 10.19 -15.14 -11.97
C ILE A 150 10.39 -13.96 -12.91
N LEU A 151 9.35 -13.53 -13.62
CA LEU A 151 9.41 -12.35 -14.48
C LEU A 151 9.83 -11.10 -13.68
N LEU A 152 9.21 -10.89 -12.54
CA LEU A 152 9.51 -9.75 -11.67
C LEU A 152 10.94 -9.84 -11.12
N TYR A 153 11.38 -11.05 -10.74
CA TYR A 153 12.75 -11.31 -10.28
C TYR A 153 13.79 -10.97 -11.36
N GLU A 154 13.59 -11.42 -12.61
CA GLU A 154 14.47 -11.10 -13.72
C GLU A 154 14.51 -9.59 -14.04
N ASN A 155 13.39 -8.89 -13.89
CA ASN A 155 13.39 -7.43 -14.01
C ASN A 155 14.16 -6.76 -12.87
N LEU A 156 14.03 -7.28 -11.64
CA LEU A 156 14.78 -6.75 -10.49
C LEU A 156 16.29 -6.95 -10.64
N LYS A 157 16.73 -8.08 -11.24
CA LYS A 157 18.14 -8.32 -11.60
C LYS A 157 18.71 -7.21 -12.48
N LYS A 158 17.95 -6.78 -13.50
CA LYS A 158 18.38 -5.72 -14.41
C LYS A 158 18.57 -4.36 -13.73
N LEU A 159 17.92 -4.15 -12.59
CA LEU A 159 18.04 -2.92 -11.80
C LEU A 159 19.18 -2.97 -10.78
N ASP A 160 19.88 -4.09 -10.67
CA ASP A 160 20.91 -4.35 -9.61
C ASP A 160 20.36 -4.26 -8.17
N GLU A 161 19.04 -4.46 -8.01
CA GLU A 161 18.37 -4.42 -6.69
C GLU A 161 18.23 -5.80 -6.05
N ILE A 162 18.58 -6.85 -6.77
CA ILE A 162 18.35 -8.24 -6.35
C ILE A 162 19.04 -8.59 -5.01
N LYS A 163 20.21 -8.02 -4.76
CA LYS A 163 20.95 -8.19 -3.50
C LYS A 163 20.19 -7.71 -2.28
N LEU A 164 19.24 -6.80 -2.46
CA LEU A 164 18.44 -6.24 -1.37
C LEU A 164 17.29 -7.18 -0.95
N LEU A 165 16.91 -8.16 -1.78
CA LEU A 165 15.85 -9.11 -1.45
C LEU A 165 16.10 -9.88 -0.16
N GLY A 166 17.34 -10.29 0.08
CA GLY A 166 17.72 -11.03 1.29
C GLY A 166 17.69 -10.20 2.57
N LEU A 167 17.66 -8.87 2.46
CA LEU A 167 17.57 -7.96 3.61
C LEU A 167 16.15 -7.73 4.08
N LEU A 168 15.16 -7.96 3.20
CA LEU A 168 13.76 -7.77 3.55
C LEU A 168 13.22 -8.96 4.34
N ASN A 169 12.35 -8.66 5.30
CA ASN A 169 11.70 -9.67 6.12
C ASN A 169 10.95 -10.70 5.26
N ASP A 170 11.07 -11.98 5.61
CA ASP A 170 10.33 -13.06 4.97
C ASP A 170 8.86 -13.12 5.38
N LYS A 171 8.51 -12.47 6.48
CA LYS A 171 7.13 -12.40 6.93
C LYS A 171 6.37 -11.37 6.08
N THR A 172 5.22 -11.79 5.58
CA THR A 172 4.21 -10.91 5.01
C THR A 172 3.14 -10.62 6.04
N PHE A 173 2.15 -9.84 5.66
CA PHE A 173 0.96 -9.64 6.47
C PHE A 173 0.42 -10.97 7.01
N CYS A 174 0.13 -11.05 8.30
CA CYS A 174 -0.30 -12.25 9.01
C CYS A 174 0.75 -13.36 9.16
N GLY A 175 2.03 -13.04 9.10
CA GLY A 175 3.12 -14.01 9.31
C GLY A 175 3.33 -15.01 8.19
N TYR A 176 2.72 -14.78 7.03
CA TYR A 176 2.85 -15.67 5.87
C TYR A 176 3.81 -15.13 4.84
N THR A 177 4.66 -16.01 4.37
CA THR A 177 5.45 -15.80 3.16
C THR A 177 4.78 -16.38 1.92
N ASP A 178 3.76 -17.22 2.07
CA ASP A 178 3.05 -17.87 0.97
C ASP A 178 1.96 -16.95 0.37
N PRO A 179 1.81 -16.85 -0.95
CA PRO A 179 2.55 -17.60 -1.96
C PRO A 179 3.95 -17.02 -2.22
N PHE A 180 4.95 -17.89 -2.38
CA PHE A 180 6.33 -17.52 -2.68
C PHE A 180 7.02 -18.57 -3.55
N ILE A 181 8.06 -18.15 -4.29
CA ILE A 181 9.06 -19.05 -4.84
C ILE A 181 10.35 -18.95 -4.03
N ASP A 182 11.15 -20.00 -4.04
CA ASP A 182 12.48 -20.00 -3.42
C ASP A 182 13.54 -19.92 -4.53
N ILE A 183 14.42 -18.95 -4.42
CA ILE A 183 15.58 -18.81 -5.29
C ILE A 183 16.81 -18.68 -4.40
N ASN A 184 17.67 -19.68 -4.42
CA ASN A 184 18.89 -19.73 -3.61
C ASN A 184 18.67 -19.51 -2.10
N GLY A 185 17.59 -20.08 -1.54
CA GLY A 185 17.24 -19.94 -0.13
C GLY A 185 16.54 -18.61 0.24
N ILE A 186 16.32 -17.72 -0.74
CA ILE A 186 15.60 -16.48 -0.53
C ILE A 186 14.14 -16.69 -0.96
N LYS A 187 13.21 -16.41 -0.05
CA LYS A 187 11.78 -16.45 -0.37
C LYS A 187 11.38 -15.17 -1.11
N ILE A 188 10.93 -15.36 -2.34
CA ILE A 188 10.52 -14.31 -3.25
C ILE A 188 9.02 -14.22 -3.24
N THR A 189 8.49 -13.08 -2.78
CA THR A 189 7.07 -12.75 -2.79
C THR A 189 6.82 -11.53 -3.65
N HIS A 190 5.58 -11.35 -4.10
CA HIS A 190 5.16 -10.18 -4.83
C HIS A 190 5.42 -8.88 -4.03
N ASP A 191 5.09 -8.88 -2.73
CA ASP A 191 5.29 -7.74 -1.84
C ASP A 191 6.74 -7.26 -1.80
N LYS A 192 7.69 -8.21 -1.64
CA LYS A 192 9.12 -7.89 -1.60
C LYS A 192 9.59 -7.23 -2.89
N ILE A 193 9.24 -7.83 -4.03
CA ILE A 193 9.69 -7.33 -5.33
C ILE A 193 9.08 -5.96 -5.62
N ASN A 194 7.79 -5.79 -5.42
CA ASN A 194 7.14 -4.49 -5.62
C ASN A 194 7.72 -3.41 -4.71
N SER A 195 8.00 -3.73 -3.46
CA SER A 195 8.63 -2.78 -2.55
C SER A 195 10.03 -2.35 -3.01
N LEU A 196 10.78 -3.27 -3.64
CA LEU A 196 12.09 -2.94 -4.22
C LEU A 196 11.97 -2.14 -5.53
N PHE A 197 10.94 -2.37 -6.35
CA PHE A 197 10.66 -1.51 -7.50
C PHE A 197 10.32 -0.09 -7.06
N GLU A 198 9.50 0.09 -6.02
CA GLU A 198 9.22 1.41 -5.45
C GLU A 198 10.50 2.04 -4.88
N TRP A 199 11.29 1.29 -4.12
CA TRP A 199 12.57 1.77 -3.59
C TRP A 199 13.53 2.20 -4.69
N HIS A 200 13.58 1.49 -5.82
CA HIS A 200 14.42 1.85 -6.96
C HIS A 200 14.14 3.27 -7.49
N PHE A 201 12.87 3.71 -7.47
CA PHE A 201 12.50 5.07 -7.86
C PHE A 201 12.69 6.05 -6.69
N ILE A 202 12.27 5.70 -5.49
CA ILE A 202 12.33 6.57 -4.31
C ILE A 202 13.78 6.99 -4.02
N LYS A 203 14.75 6.09 -4.12
CA LYS A 203 16.16 6.41 -3.87
C LYS A 203 16.77 7.39 -4.88
N LYS A 204 16.11 7.67 -6.02
CA LYS A 204 16.52 8.67 -7.01
C LYS A 204 16.09 10.09 -6.62
N ILE A 205 15.21 10.25 -5.64
CA ILE A 205 14.81 11.56 -5.13
C ILE A 205 16.05 12.22 -4.53
N PRO A 206 16.34 13.49 -4.89
CA PRO A 206 17.63 14.12 -4.52
C PRO A 206 17.63 14.58 -3.05
N ILE A 207 17.43 13.63 -2.13
CA ILE A 207 17.64 13.81 -0.70
C ILE A 207 18.70 12.82 -0.21
N SER A 208 19.34 13.16 0.88
CA SER A 208 20.29 12.25 1.52
C SER A 208 19.55 11.36 2.53
N PHE A 209 19.18 10.14 2.12
CA PHE A 209 18.46 9.19 2.98
C PHE A 209 19.25 8.81 4.25
N ASN A 210 20.59 8.97 4.26
CA ASN A 210 21.44 8.61 5.41
C ASN A 210 21.55 9.72 6.46
N ILE A 211 21.01 10.91 6.21
CA ILE A 211 21.08 12.01 7.18
C ILE A 211 20.04 11.77 8.28
N LYS A 212 20.53 11.79 9.52
CA LYS A 212 19.65 11.72 10.70
C LYS A 212 18.73 12.94 10.74
N GLY A 213 17.43 12.67 10.89
CA GLY A 213 16.43 13.72 11.02
C GLY A 213 15.61 14.00 9.77
N ASN A 214 15.93 13.40 8.63
CA ASN A 214 15.03 13.43 7.47
C ASN A 214 13.73 12.73 7.80
N ILE A 215 12.61 13.31 7.35
CA ILE A 215 11.27 12.87 7.68
C ILE A 215 10.49 12.56 6.41
N ILE A 216 9.97 11.35 6.33
CA ILE A 216 9.09 10.92 5.24
C ILE A 216 7.65 10.83 5.75
N LEU A 217 6.70 11.40 5.01
CA LEU A 217 5.27 11.16 5.19
C LEU A 217 4.77 10.23 4.08
N GLU A 218 4.16 9.11 4.44
CA GLU A 218 3.49 8.21 3.49
C GLU A 218 1.98 8.27 3.70
N LEU A 219 1.27 8.69 2.64
CA LEU A 219 -0.18 8.68 2.56
C LEU A 219 -0.64 7.35 1.96
N GLY A 220 -1.56 6.66 2.63
CA GLY A 220 -2.12 5.42 2.13
C GLY A 220 -1.12 4.25 2.17
N ALA A 221 -0.35 4.13 3.25
CA ALA A 221 0.69 3.10 3.41
C ALA A 221 0.15 1.64 3.38
N GLY A 222 -1.15 1.45 3.56
CA GLY A 222 -1.80 0.16 3.54
C GLY A 222 -1.19 -0.81 4.57
N SER A 223 -0.48 -1.84 4.10
CA SER A 223 0.19 -2.80 5.00
C SER A 223 1.53 -2.30 5.57
N GLY A 224 2.01 -1.12 5.17
CA GLY A 224 3.31 -0.59 5.60
C GLY A 224 4.53 -1.23 4.91
N ARG A 225 4.35 -1.92 3.76
CA ARG A 225 5.43 -2.64 3.05
C ARG A 225 6.55 -1.71 2.56
N VAL A 226 6.19 -0.51 2.09
CA VAL A 226 7.17 0.47 1.59
C VAL A 226 7.91 1.11 2.76
N ALA A 227 7.20 1.48 3.83
CA ALA A 227 7.81 1.97 5.06
C ALA A 227 8.83 0.97 5.63
N GLU A 228 8.48 -0.32 5.72
CA GLU A 228 9.40 -1.37 6.16
C GLU A 228 10.64 -1.43 5.27
N THR A 229 10.47 -1.38 3.96
CA THR A 229 11.57 -1.42 3.00
C THR A 229 12.51 -0.23 3.16
N ILE A 230 11.97 0.99 3.19
CA ILE A 230 12.76 2.21 3.34
C ILE A 230 13.51 2.22 4.68
N LEU A 231 12.85 1.85 5.78
CA LEU A 231 13.46 1.82 7.11
C LEU A 231 14.50 0.71 7.27
N THR A 232 14.35 -0.41 6.56
CA THR A 232 15.37 -1.47 6.53
C THR A 232 16.70 -0.96 5.95
N PHE A 233 16.61 -0.15 4.89
CA PHE A 233 17.83 0.37 4.24
C PHE A 233 18.32 1.68 4.86
N ASN A 234 17.46 2.42 5.60
CA ASN A 234 17.76 3.76 6.13
C ASN A 234 17.28 3.89 7.57
N LYS A 235 18.03 3.30 8.49
CA LYS A 235 17.68 3.21 9.91
C LYS A 235 17.53 4.56 10.64
N ASN A 236 18.12 5.62 10.11
CA ASN A 236 18.15 6.95 10.74
C ASN A 236 17.00 7.87 10.33
N LEU A 237 16.15 7.45 9.42
CA LEU A 237 14.98 8.20 8.99
C LEU A 237 13.89 8.19 10.07
N LYS A 238 13.14 9.29 10.13
CA LYS A 238 11.84 9.35 10.78
C LYS A 238 10.75 9.11 9.75
N TYR A 239 9.71 8.39 10.16
CA TYR A 239 8.64 8.00 9.26
C TYR A 239 7.27 8.33 9.82
N VAL A 240 6.42 8.97 9.03
CA VAL A 240 5.05 9.29 9.41
C VAL A 240 4.11 8.56 8.46
N ILE A 241 3.25 7.72 9.00
CA ILE A 241 2.22 7.00 8.25
C ILE A 241 0.88 7.69 8.47
N CYS A 242 0.27 8.09 7.37
CA CYS A 242 -1.05 8.69 7.33
C CYS A 242 -2.02 7.77 6.59
N ASP A 243 -3.00 7.21 7.31
CA ASP A 243 -3.95 6.27 6.73
C ASP A 243 -5.27 6.21 7.51
N ILE A 244 -6.18 5.35 7.08
CA ILE A 244 -7.45 5.02 7.75
C ILE A 244 -7.23 3.98 8.86
N PRO A 245 -8.13 3.85 9.84
CA PRO A 245 -7.88 3.08 11.07
C PRO A 245 -7.39 1.66 10.87
N LEU A 246 -7.99 0.90 9.94
CA LEU A 246 -7.62 -0.49 9.74
C LEU A 246 -6.22 -0.62 9.10
N ALA A 247 -5.93 0.20 8.09
CA ALA A 247 -4.61 0.24 7.46
C ALA A 247 -3.53 0.69 8.46
N LEU A 248 -3.83 1.72 9.27
CA LEU A 248 -2.94 2.15 10.37
C LEU A 248 -2.66 1.02 11.36
N TRP A 249 -3.69 0.28 11.75
CA TRP A 249 -3.53 -0.84 12.67
C TRP A 249 -2.64 -1.93 12.09
N ILE A 250 -2.85 -2.29 10.84
CA ILE A 250 -2.09 -3.31 10.12
C ILE A 250 -0.62 -2.89 10.00
N SER A 251 -0.36 -1.69 9.49
CA SER A 251 1.00 -1.17 9.32
C SER A 251 1.71 -0.96 10.67
N TYR A 252 0.97 -0.56 11.72
CA TYR A 252 1.51 -0.48 13.08
C TYR A 252 1.99 -1.84 13.58
N CYS A 253 1.18 -2.90 13.44
CA CYS A 253 1.57 -4.24 13.87
C CYS A 253 2.79 -4.74 13.10
N ARG A 254 2.82 -4.51 11.78
CA ARG A 254 3.94 -4.87 10.92
C ARG A 254 5.23 -4.19 11.34
N LEU A 255 5.21 -2.87 11.46
CA LEU A 255 6.43 -2.11 11.76
C LEU A 255 6.91 -2.33 13.20
N LYS A 256 6.00 -2.55 14.14
CA LYS A 256 6.36 -2.93 15.51
C LYS A 256 7.07 -4.29 15.58
N GLU A 257 6.66 -5.24 14.74
CA GLU A 257 7.33 -6.54 14.66
C GLU A 257 8.66 -6.46 13.90
N ALA A 258 8.70 -5.69 12.79
CA ALA A 258 9.90 -5.55 11.97
C ALA A 258 11.02 -4.76 12.67
N PHE A 259 10.64 -3.79 13.52
CA PHE A 259 11.57 -2.86 14.18
C PHE A 259 11.28 -2.73 15.68
N PRO A 260 11.51 -3.80 16.47
CA PRO A 260 11.21 -3.81 17.91
C PRO A 260 12.06 -2.78 18.69
N GLU A 261 13.20 -2.36 18.15
CA GLU A 261 14.09 -1.36 18.72
C GLU A 261 13.64 0.10 18.50
N LYS A 262 12.74 0.34 17.54
CA LYS A 262 12.29 1.69 17.21
C LYS A 262 11.19 2.19 18.13
N LYS A 263 11.23 3.48 18.43
CA LYS A 263 10.16 4.17 19.15
C LYS A 263 9.00 4.45 18.19
N ILE A 264 7.89 3.75 18.40
CA ILE A 264 6.71 3.82 17.55
C ILE A 264 5.52 4.38 18.34
N LYS A 265 4.84 5.40 17.82
CA LYS A 265 3.70 6.04 18.48
C LYS A 265 2.49 6.17 17.55
N LEU A 266 1.32 5.76 18.06
CA LEU A 266 0.02 6.12 17.48
C LEU A 266 -0.37 7.49 18.02
N CYS A 267 -0.43 8.49 17.14
CA CYS A 267 -0.73 9.89 17.49
C CYS A 267 -2.15 10.32 17.11
N CYS A 268 -3.05 9.37 16.84
CA CYS A 268 -4.38 9.62 16.30
C CYS A 268 -5.31 10.44 17.23
N ASP A 269 -4.97 10.54 18.51
CA ASP A 269 -5.65 11.36 19.54
C ASP A 269 -5.01 12.74 19.75
N THR A 270 -3.91 13.03 19.07
CA THR A 270 -3.17 14.30 19.17
C THR A 270 -3.92 15.39 18.40
N ASN A 271 -4.21 16.54 19.07
CA ASN A 271 -4.97 17.63 18.50
C ASN A 271 -4.24 18.98 18.51
N SER A 272 -3.00 19.03 18.97
CA SER A 272 -2.22 20.27 19.01
C SER A 272 -0.89 20.15 18.27
N LYS A 273 -0.42 21.30 17.74
CA LYS A 273 0.90 21.40 17.07
C LYS A 273 2.04 21.05 18.02
N ASN A 274 1.98 21.49 19.27
CA ASN A 274 3.04 21.22 20.25
C ASN A 274 3.14 19.73 20.57
N GLU A 275 2.02 19.02 20.66
CA GLU A 275 2.01 17.59 20.91
C GLU A 275 2.58 16.81 19.73
N ILE A 276 2.24 17.19 18.49
CA ILE A 276 2.76 16.51 17.29
C ILE A 276 4.26 16.78 17.11
N GLU A 277 4.72 18.03 17.39
CA GLU A 277 6.15 18.36 17.37
C GLU A 277 6.94 17.55 18.40
N LYS A 278 6.43 17.44 19.62
CA LYS A 278 7.02 16.59 20.65
C LYS A 278 7.05 15.13 20.18
N ALA A 279 5.93 14.63 19.65
CA ALA A 279 5.84 13.24 19.20
C ALA A 279 6.87 12.92 18.11
N ILE A 280 7.04 13.79 17.09
CA ILE A 280 8.00 13.53 16.00
C ILE A 280 9.45 13.66 16.47
N ASN A 281 9.73 14.47 17.47
CA ASN A 281 11.08 14.57 18.04
C ASN A 281 11.47 13.34 18.85
N GLU A 282 10.55 12.78 19.61
CA GLU A 282 10.78 11.68 20.55
C GLU A 282 10.68 10.29 19.94
N ASN A 283 10.07 10.16 18.75
CA ASN A 283 9.80 8.86 18.14
C ASN A 283 10.41 8.74 16.74
N ASP A 284 10.61 7.50 16.30
CA ASP A 284 11.12 7.15 14.97
C ASP A 284 10.00 7.00 13.95
N ILE A 285 8.86 6.45 14.39
CA ILE A 285 7.70 6.18 13.53
C ILE A 285 6.44 6.72 14.20
N LEU A 286 5.70 7.55 13.47
CA LEU A 286 4.40 8.06 13.90
C LEU A 286 3.28 7.54 13.00
N PHE A 287 2.11 7.32 13.58
CA PHE A 287 0.87 7.00 12.88
C PHE A 287 -0.16 8.08 13.15
N ILE A 288 -0.71 8.67 12.10
CA ILE A 288 -1.64 9.79 12.15
C ILE A 288 -2.86 9.59 11.26
N PHE A 289 -3.92 10.31 11.53
CA PHE A 289 -5.05 10.47 10.63
C PHE A 289 -4.84 11.63 9.65
N PRO A 290 -5.53 11.63 8.49
CA PRO A 290 -5.35 12.64 7.44
C PRO A 290 -5.46 14.10 7.91
N HIS A 291 -6.43 14.46 8.76
CA HIS A 291 -6.61 15.83 9.22
C HIS A 291 -5.41 16.36 10.05
N GLN A 292 -4.66 15.44 10.67
CA GLN A 292 -3.53 15.78 11.54
C GLN A 292 -2.27 16.22 10.77
N ILE A 293 -2.23 16.06 9.45
CA ILE A 293 -1.15 16.62 8.62
C ILE A 293 -1.08 18.15 8.84
N ASN A 294 -2.23 18.81 9.07
CA ASN A 294 -2.30 20.24 9.36
C ASN A 294 -1.69 20.68 10.70
N LEU A 295 -1.37 19.75 11.58
CA LEU A 295 -0.73 20.03 12.86
C LEU A 295 0.79 20.15 12.75
N PHE A 296 1.38 19.73 11.65
CA PHE A 296 2.82 19.80 11.45
C PHE A 296 3.28 21.21 11.05
N LYS A 297 4.59 21.45 11.21
CA LYS A 297 5.26 22.63 10.70
C LYS A 297 5.36 22.57 9.18
N GLU A 298 5.23 23.70 8.51
CA GLU A 298 5.41 23.79 7.06
C GLU A 298 6.79 23.31 6.64
N LYS A 299 6.86 22.61 5.49
CA LYS A 299 8.09 22.06 4.90
C LYS A 299 8.89 21.12 5.82
N ILE A 300 8.22 20.51 6.80
CA ILE A 300 8.88 19.57 7.72
C ILE A 300 9.24 18.23 7.04
N PHE A 301 8.41 17.79 6.11
CA PHE A 301 8.65 16.52 5.42
C PHE A 301 9.62 16.72 4.26
N ASP A 302 10.65 15.88 4.20
CA ASP A 302 11.53 15.86 3.04
C ASP A 302 10.82 15.27 1.83
N ILE A 303 10.01 14.23 2.04
CA ILE A 303 9.21 13.59 0.99
C ILE A 303 7.78 13.35 1.48
N PHE A 304 6.81 13.63 0.62
CA PHE A 304 5.45 13.12 0.69
C PHE A 304 5.31 11.96 -0.29
N LEU A 305 5.09 10.75 0.20
CA LEU A 305 4.87 9.55 -0.61
C LEU A 305 3.37 9.27 -0.74
N ALA A 306 2.90 8.94 -1.95
CA ALA A 306 1.53 8.52 -2.21
C ALA A 306 1.52 7.39 -3.25
N ILE A 307 1.70 6.15 -2.79
CA ILE A 307 1.90 4.99 -3.65
C ILE A 307 0.58 4.23 -3.80
N ASP A 308 0.11 4.09 -5.03
CA ASP A 308 -1.09 3.33 -5.43
C ASP A 308 -2.39 3.77 -4.73
N CYS A 309 -2.46 4.99 -4.17
CA CYS A 309 -3.61 5.44 -3.39
C CYS A 309 -4.39 6.60 -4.04
N LEU A 310 -3.72 7.54 -4.70
CA LEU A 310 -4.39 8.76 -5.22
C LEU A 310 -5.44 8.44 -6.31
N HIS A 311 -5.18 7.49 -7.18
CA HIS A 311 -6.11 7.11 -8.26
C HIS A 311 -7.36 6.36 -7.78
N GLU A 312 -7.48 6.09 -6.49
CA GLU A 312 -8.65 5.52 -5.83
C GLU A 312 -9.52 6.59 -5.14
N MET A 313 -9.15 7.86 -5.28
CA MET A 313 -9.81 9.02 -4.69
C MET A 313 -10.51 9.85 -5.77
N ASP A 314 -11.53 10.62 -5.37
CA ASP A 314 -12.10 11.64 -6.24
C ASP A 314 -11.16 12.85 -6.38
N LYS A 315 -11.37 13.64 -7.44
CA LYS A 315 -10.52 14.77 -7.79
C LYS A 315 -10.39 15.81 -6.66
N GLU A 316 -11.47 16.06 -5.92
CA GLU A 316 -11.45 17.02 -4.81
C GLU A 316 -10.53 16.53 -3.68
N THR A 317 -10.65 15.28 -3.32
CA THR A 317 -9.79 14.65 -2.30
C THR A 317 -8.33 14.62 -2.75
N ILE A 318 -8.04 14.27 -4.02
CA ILE A 318 -6.69 14.33 -4.57
C ILE A 318 -6.11 15.73 -4.43
N ASN A 319 -6.85 16.76 -4.87
CA ASN A 319 -6.37 18.14 -4.81
C ASN A 319 -6.06 18.59 -3.38
N LYS A 320 -6.89 18.22 -2.40
CA LYS A 320 -6.60 18.48 -0.97
C LYS A 320 -5.25 17.88 -0.54
N TYR A 321 -4.97 16.64 -0.94
CA TYR A 321 -3.68 16.03 -0.60
C TYR A 321 -2.50 16.65 -1.36
N MET A 322 -2.69 17.08 -2.59
CA MET A 322 -1.65 17.81 -3.34
C MET A 322 -1.33 19.17 -2.69
N GLU A 323 -2.34 19.89 -2.20
CA GLU A 323 -2.16 21.12 -1.43
C GLU A 323 -1.44 20.88 -0.09
N LEU A 324 -1.78 19.79 0.62
CA LEU A 324 -1.08 19.39 1.83
C LEU A 324 0.38 19.04 1.53
N ALA A 325 0.64 18.28 0.47
CA ALA A 325 2.00 17.97 0.05
C ALA A 325 2.78 19.25 -0.25
N GLU A 326 2.20 20.20 -1.00
CA GLU A 326 2.82 21.49 -1.27
C GLU A 326 3.19 22.25 0.00
N LYS A 327 2.28 22.31 0.96
CA LYS A 327 2.48 23.08 2.17
C LYS A 327 3.52 22.48 3.11
N TYR A 328 3.53 21.13 3.22
CA TYR A 328 4.28 20.46 4.30
C TYR A 328 5.52 19.72 3.83
N SER A 329 5.77 19.59 2.51
CA SER A 329 6.85 18.77 1.99
C SER A 329 7.78 19.53 1.04
N LYS A 330 9.01 19.03 0.84
CA LYS A 330 9.98 19.53 -0.15
C LYS A 330 9.85 18.81 -1.49
N TYR A 331 9.53 17.52 -1.45
CA TYR A 331 9.29 16.67 -2.61
C TYR A 331 7.98 15.91 -2.46
N ILE A 332 7.32 15.67 -3.58
CA ILE A 332 6.23 14.69 -3.66
C ILE A 332 6.62 13.59 -4.63
N TYR A 333 6.45 12.34 -4.20
CA TYR A 333 6.54 11.16 -5.06
C TYR A 333 5.23 10.40 -5.01
N PHE A 334 4.71 10.07 -6.16
CA PHE A 334 3.50 9.26 -6.24
C PHE A 334 3.54 8.26 -7.39
N THR A 335 2.88 7.12 -7.18
CA THR A 335 2.65 6.11 -8.20
C THR A 335 1.17 6.05 -8.51
N VAL A 336 0.80 6.24 -9.76
CA VAL A 336 -0.59 6.27 -10.21
C VAL A 336 -0.76 5.56 -11.54
N ARG A 337 -1.95 5.02 -11.77
CA ARG A 337 -2.32 4.49 -13.08
C ARG A 337 -2.37 5.60 -14.12
N GLU A 338 -1.96 5.26 -15.35
CA GLU A 338 -2.08 6.16 -16.51
C GLU A 338 -3.53 6.62 -16.72
N LYS A 339 -4.47 5.70 -16.55
CA LYS A 339 -5.91 5.97 -16.58
C LYS A 339 -6.61 5.14 -15.52
N SER A 340 -7.28 5.78 -14.59
CA SER A 340 -8.09 5.12 -13.57
C SER A 340 -9.53 5.63 -13.60
N LYS A 341 -10.49 4.74 -13.46
CA LYS A 341 -11.87 5.12 -13.14
C LYS A 341 -12.00 5.08 -11.63
N VAL A 342 -12.34 6.22 -11.03
CA VAL A 342 -12.59 6.27 -9.59
C VAL A 342 -13.72 5.31 -9.24
N PRO A 343 -13.45 4.29 -8.43
CA PRO A 343 -14.51 3.38 -8.01
C PRO A 343 -15.55 4.15 -7.19
N PHE A 344 -16.83 3.97 -7.52
CA PHE A 344 -17.95 4.58 -6.79
C PHE A 344 -18.06 6.11 -6.85
N SER A 345 -17.46 6.76 -7.85
CA SER A 345 -17.73 8.19 -8.09
C SER A 345 -19.22 8.43 -8.25
N PRO A 346 -19.79 9.45 -7.60
CA PRO A 346 -21.17 9.86 -7.79
C PRO A 346 -21.44 10.38 -9.20
N ILE A 347 -20.40 10.76 -9.93
CA ILE A 347 -20.49 11.29 -11.30
C ILE A 347 -20.39 10.11 -12.27
N LYS A 348 -21.51 9.71 -12.85
CA LYS A 348 -21.61 8.54 -13.75
C LYS A 348 -20.68 8.57 -14.96
N ASN A 349 -20.22 9.73 -15.38
CA ASN A 349 -19.38 9.97 -16.56
C ASN A 349 -18.01 10.55 -16.19
N GLU A 350 -17.57 10.41 -14.94
CA GLU A 350 -16.22 10.85 -14.57
C GLU A 350 -15.21 10.08 -15.41
N LEU A 351 -14.55 10.83 -16.29
CA LEU A 351 -13.50 10.31 -17.14
C LEU A 351 -12.36 9.81 -16.25
N SER A 352 -11.63 8.84 -16.75
CA SER A 352 -10.45 8.29 -16.11
C SER A 352 -9.57 9.40 -15.53
N ILE A 353 -9.31 9.33 -14.22
CA ILE A 353 -8.34 10.20 -13.57
C ILE A 353 -6.95 9.78 -14.04
N SER A 354 -6.23 10.72 -14.63
CA SER A 354 -4.82 10.63 -14.93
C SER A 354 -4.08 11.71 -14.14
N GLU A 355 -2.76 11.65 -14.11
CA GLU A 355 -1.94 12.70 -13.47
C GLU A 355 -2.25 14.12 -14.00
N ASN A 356 -2.71 14.22 -15.25
CA ASN A 356 -3.10 15.50 -15.86
C ASN A 356 -4.32 16.15 -15.20
N ASN A 357 -5.05 15.40 -14.37
CA ASN A 357 -6.18 15.90 -13.60
C ASN A 357 -5.80 16.33 -12.19
N PHE A 358 -4.54 16.09 -11.77
CA PHE A 358 -4.06 16.47 -10.47
C PHE A 358 -3.71 17.96 -10.42
N PHE A 359 -3.87 18.53 -9.25
CA PHE A 359 -3.44 19.90 -8.98
C PHE A 359 -1.91 19.95 -8.89
N ILE A 360 -1.27 20.22 -10.01
CA ILE A 360 0.17 20.42 -10.14
C ILE A 360 0.42 21.85 -10.56
N LYS A 361 1.11 22.63 -9.74
CA LYS A 361 1.43 24.01 -10.05
C LYS A 361 2.58 24.10 -11.05
N ASN A 362 2.54 25.13 -11.90
CA ASN A 362 3.63 25.40 -12.85
C ASN A 362 4.97 25.70 -12.17
N SER A 363 4.96 26.09 -10.89
CA SER A 363 6.17 26.32 -10.09
C SER A 363 6.86 25.02 -9.66
N TRP A 364 6.18 23.89 -9.69
CA TRP A 364 6.77 22.61 -9.29
C TRP A 364 7.70 22.12 -10.39
N LYS A 365 8.88 21.69 -9.98
CA LYS A 365 9.88 21.17 -10.90
C LYS A 365 9.78 19.64 -10.93
N ILE A 366 9.54 19.09 -12.11
CA ILE A 366 9.61 17.64 -12.30
C ILE A 366 11.05 17.17 -12.15
N GLU A 367 11.31 16.25 -11.23
CA GLU A 367 12.61 15.60 -11.07
C GLU A 367 12.71 14.37 -11.97
N PHE A 368 11.66 13.57 -12.01
CA PHE A 368 11.51 12.49 -12.97
C PHE A 368 10.05 12.04 -13.13
N LYS A 369 9.79 11.45 -14.29
CA LYS A 369 8.58 10.68 -14.61
C LYS A 369 8.98 9.44 -15.38
N SER A 370 8.62 8.28 -14.89
CA SER A 370 8.96 7.00 -15.49
C SER A 370 7.77 6.06 -15.46
N LYS A 371 7.62 5.24 -16.49
CA LYS A 371 6.70 4.10 -16.40
C LYS A 371 7.19 3.17 -15.30
N SER A 372 6.26 2.67 -14.50
CA SER A 372 6.55 1.63 -13.53
C SER A 372 7.02 0.37 -14.26
N ILE A 373 7.91 -0.36 -13.63
CA ILE A 373 8.42 -1.61 -14.17
C ILE A 373 7.28 -2.62 -14.20
N PHE A 374 6.48 -2.57 -13.17
CA PHE A 374 5.30 -3.41 -13.01
C PHE A 374 4.36 -2.82 -11.95
N PRO A 375 3.05 -2.70 -12.26
CA PRO A 375 2.43 -2.89 -13.58
C PRO A 375 2.81 -1.78 -14.58
N SER A 376 2.83 -2.11 -15.86
CA SER A 376 3.28 -1.20 -16.92
C SER A 376 2.28 -0.07 -17.25
N ASP A 377 1.08 -0.10 -16.69
CA ASP A 377 0.06 0.94 -16.80
C ASP A 377 0.13 1.99 -15.67
N PHE A 378 1.19 1.93 -14.85
CA PHE A 378 1.49 2.90 -13.83
C PHE A 378 2.65 3.80 -14.18
N TYR A 379 2.64 5.00 -13.61
CA TYR A 379 3.75 5.95 -13.63
C TYR A 379 4.23 6.25 -12.22
N SER A 380 5.54 6.28 -12.07
CA SER A 380 6.25 6.80 -10.91
C SER A 380 6.72 8.21 -11.19
N ILE A 381 6.26 9.18 -10.43
CA ILE A 381 6.47 10.60 -10.70
C ILE A 381 6.96 11.30 -9.44
N CYS A 382 8.00 12.13 -9.60
CA CYS A 382 8.53 12.95 -8.53
C CYS A 382 8.60 14.41 -8.95
N TYR A 383 8.09 15.29 -8.08
CA TYR A 383 8.26 16.73 -8.19
C TYR A 383 9.00 17.29 -6.98
N LYS A 384 9.84 18.27 -7.22
CA LYS A 384 10.29 19.23 -6.22
C LYS A 384 9.25 20.34 -6.11
N ILE A 385 8.81 20.64 -4.87
CA ILE A 385 7.70 21.54 -4.58
C ILE A 385 8.22 22.87 -4.01
#